data_6be46c4b0d6eb4db9267a95fbb94199c
#
_entry.id   6be46c4b0d6eb4db9267a95fbb94199c
#
_cell.length_a   1.000
_cell.length_b   1.000
_cell.length_c   1.000
_cell.angle_alpha   90.00
_cell.angle_beta   90.00
_cell.angle_gamma   90.00
#
_symmetry.space_group_name_H-M   'P 1'
#
loop_
_entity.id
_entity.type
_entity.pdbx_description
1 polymer ?
#
loop_
_entity_poly.entity_id
_entity_poly.type
_entity_poly.pdbx_seq_one_letter_code
_entity_poly.pdbx_strand_id
1 'polypeptide(L)'
;MKTPSVSHQRPEDENLGVGANMAYGLQHVLTMYGGIVAVPLIIGQAAGLSPADIGLLIAASLFAGGLATLLQTLGLPFFGCQLPLVQGVSFSGVATMVAIVSSGGEGGFQSILGAVIAASLIGLLITPVFSRITKFFPPLVTGIVITTIGLTLMPVAARWAMGGNSHAPDLSLIHI
;
A
#
# COMPACT_ATOMS: atom_id res chain seq x y z
N MET A 1 9.67 34.00 37.99
CA MET A 1 9.64 33.64 36.58
C MET A 1 8.75 32.42 36.46
N LYS A 2 7.52 32.53 35.90
CA LYS A 2 6.65 31.39 35.62
C LYS A 2 7.14 30.74 34.32
N THR A 3 7.60 29.50 34.40
CA THR A 3 7.85 28.69 33.21
C THR A 3 6.56 28.56 32.41
N PRO A 4 6.55 28.88 31.11
CA PRO A 4 5.35 28.65 30.29
C PRO A 4 5.03 27.16 30.29
N SER A 5 3.80 26.82 30.70
CA SER A 5 3.26 25.47 30.54
C SER A 5 3.21 25.17 29.05
N VAL A 6 4.12 24.33 28.56
CA VAL A 6 4.00 23.74 27.23
C VAL A 6 2.73 22.91 27.28
N SER A 7 1.65 23.39 26.68
CA SER A 7 0.47 22.57 26.43
C SER A 7 0.91 21.45 25.51
N HIS A 8 0.99 20.21 26.00
CA HIS A 8 1.14 19.02 25.16
C HIS A 8 -0.18 18.84 24.38
N GLN A 9 -0.34 19.64 23.34
CA GLN A 9 -1.38 19.41 22.36
C GLN A 9 -1.00 18.12 21.62
N ARG A 10 -1.93 17.18 21.56
CA ARG A 10 -1.69 15.94 20.83
C ARG A 10 -1.62 16.27 19.34
N PRO A 11 -0.77 15.56 18.55
CA PRO A 11 -0.70 15.78 17.09
C PRO A 11 -2.06 15.67 16.38
N GLU A 12 -2.94 14.81 16.90
CA GLU A 12 -4.29 14.62 16.38
C GLU A 12 -5.25 15.81 16.62
N ASP A 13 -4.95 16.67 17.58
CA ASP A 13 -5.76 17.85 17.93
C ASP A 13 -5.25 19.13 17.24
N GLU A 14 -4.18 19.05 16.43
CA GLU A 14 -3.62 20.18 15.72
C GLU A 14 -4.55 20.62 14.58
N ASN A 15 -5.00 21.87 14.63
CA ASN A 15 -5.85 22.44 13.61
C ASN A 15 -5.12 23.55 12.85
N LEU A 16 -4.68 23.23 11.64
CA LEU A 16 -3.95 24.14 10.74
C LEU A 16 -4.88 25.09 9.96
N GLY A 17 -6.19 25.01 10.18
CA GLY A 17 -7.20 25.74 9.43
C GLY A 17 -7.62 25.00 8.15
N VAL A 18 -8.82 25.32 7.66
CA VAL A 18 -9.49 24.57 6.58
C VAL A 18 -8.65 24.50 5.31
N GLY A 19 -8.05 25.62 4.89
CA GLY A 19 -7.26 25.67 3.64
C GLY A 19 -6.01 24.79 3.69
N ALA A 20 -5.25 24.83 4.79
CA ALA A 20 -4.07 24.02 4.97
C ALA A 20 -4.44 22.53 5.10
N ASN A 21 -5.48 22.20 5.86
CA ASN A 21 -5.96 20.82 5.99
C ASN A 21 -6.41 20.24 4.65
N MET A 22 -7.10 21.00 3.82
CA MET A 22 -7.49 20.58 2.47
C MET A 22 -6.26 20.38 1.56
N ALA A 23 -5.28 21.28 1.61
CA ALA A 23 -4.07 21.18 0.81
C ALA A 23 -3.26 19.92 1.19
N TYR A 24 -3.04 19.70 2.47
CA TYR A 24 -2.34 18.51 2.95
C TYR A 24 -3.14 17.21 2.66
N GLY A 25 -4.46 17.23 2.85
CA GLY A 25 -5.31 16.09 2.51
C GLY A 25 -5.21 15.72 1.02
N LEU A 26 -5.29 16.71 0.14
CA LEU A 26 -5.13 16.51 -1.31
C LEU A 26 -3.73 15.99 -1.65
N GLN A 27 -2.67 16.55 -1.04
CA GLN A 27 -1.30 16.07 -1.22
C GLN A 27 -1.17 14.60 -0.82
N HIS A 28 -1.73 14.18 0.32
CA HIS A 28 -1.72 12.79 0.76
C HIS A 28 -2.39 11.87 -0.24
N VAL A 29 -3.58 12.24 -0.74
CA VAL A 29 -4.32 11.46 -1.74
C VAL A 29 -3.51 11.33 -3.04
N LEU A 30 -2.96 12.43 -3.56
CA LEU A 30 -2.18 12.43 -4.80
C LEU A 30 -0.91 11.57 -4.67
N THR A 31 -0.20 11.69 -3.55
CA THR A 31 1.03 10.92 -3.31
C THR A 31 0.75 9.42 -3.25
N MET A 32 -0.37 9.02 -2.66
CA MET A 32 -0.71 7.63 -2.47
C MET A 32 -1.41 6.99 -3.66
N TYR A 33 -2.06 7.80 -4.51
CA TYR A 33 -2.84 7.30 -5.66
C TYR A 33 -2.05 6.34 -6.53
N GLY A 34 -0.81 6.72 -6.91
CA GLY A 34 0.07 5.87 -7.71
C GLY A 34 0.38 4.52 -7.04
N GLY A 35 0.58 4.52 -5.72
CA GLY A 35 0.85 3.30 -4.95
C GLY A 35 -0.35 2.35 -4.92
N ILE A 36 -1.57 2.86 -4.73
CA ILE A 36 -2.78 2.02 -4.71
C ILE A 36 -3.08 1.42 -6.08
N VAL A 37 -2.84 2.18 -7.16
CA VAL A 37 -3.09 1.71 -8.53
C VAL A 37 -2.05 0.69 -8.99
N ALA A 38 -0.80 0.86 -8.58
CA ALA A 38 0.31 0.04 -9.07
C ALA A 38 0.16 -1.44 -8.71
N VAL A 39 -0.20 -1.78 -7.49
CA VAL A 39 -0.29 -3.17 -7.04
C VAL A 39 -1.34 -3.97 -7.79
N PRO A 40 -2.62 -3.55 -7.88
CA PRO A 40 -3.62 -4.28 -8.66
C PRO A 40 -3.27 -4.33 -10.16
N LEU A 41 -2.61 -3.30 -10.70
CA LEU A 41 -2.14 -3.31 -12.07
C LEU A 41 -1.06 -4.39 -12.30
N ILE A 42 -0.05 -4.49 -11.42
CA ILE A 42 0.99 -5.51 -11.49
C ILE A 42 0.39 -6.92 -11.41
N ILE A 43 -0.49 -7.14 -10.43
CA ILE A 43 -1.09 -8.45 -10.20
C ILE A 43 -2.04 -8.82 -11.34
N GLY A 44 -2.87 -7.89 -11.80
CA GLY A 44 -3.79 -8.12 -12.90
C GLY A 44 -3.08 -8.45 -14.21
N GLN A 45 -1.99 -7.74 -14.53
CA GLN A 45 -1.15 -8.05 -15.69
C GLN A 45 -0.47 -9.41 -15.55
N ALA A 46 0.10 -9.73 -14.38
CA ALA A 46 0.72 -11.02 -14.14
C ALA A 46 -0.28 -12.18 -14.24
N ALA A 47 -1.53 -11.95 -13.82
CA ALA A 47 -2.61 -12.92 -13.89
C ALA A 47 -3.26 -13.02 -15.28
N GLY A 48 -2.86 -12.18 -16.24
CA GLY A 48 -3.45 -12.16 -17.58
C GLY A 48 -4.92 -11.70 -17.60
N LEU A 49 -5.32 -10.86 -16.64
CA LEU A 49 -6.69 -10.34 -16.57
C LEU A 49 -6.98 -9.38 -17.72
N SER A 50 -8.25 -9.29 -18.11
CA SER A 50 -8.68 -8.29 -19.09
C SER A 50 -8.49 -6.86 -18.57
N PRO A 51 -8.30 -5.87 -19.43
CA PRO A 51 -8.20 -4.46 -19.01
C PRO A 51 -9.40 -4.00 -18.17
N ALA A 52 -10.59 -4.53 -18.46
CA ALA A 52 -11.82 -4.23 -17.70
C ALA A 52 -11.75 -4.78 -16.28
N ASP A 53 -11.28 -6.02 -16.11
CA ASP A 53 -11.11 -6.66 -14.78
C ASP A 53 -10.03 -5.97 -13.97
N ILE A 54 -8.93 -5.56 -14.61
CA ILE A 54 -7.87 -4.78 -13.96
C ILE A 54 -8.44 -3.43 -13.48
N GLY A 55 -9.23 -2.76 -14.31
CA GLY A 55 -9.93 -1.53 -13.93
C GLY A 55 -10.85 -1.70 -12.73
N LEU A 56 -11.60 -2.80 -12.69
CA LEU A 56 -12.45 -3.14 -11.55
C LEU A 56 -11.63 -3.42 -10.28
N LEU A 57 -10.52 -4.14 -10.41
CA LEU A 57 -9.62 -4.43 -9.30
C LEU A 57 -8.98 -3.16 -8.72
N ILE A 58 -8.60 -2.21 -9.58
CA ILE A 58 -8.09 -0.90 -9.17
C ILE A 58 -9.19 -0.12 -8.43
N ALA A 59 -10.40 -0.06 -8.99
CA ALA A 59 -11.53 0.65 -8.38
C ALA A 59 -11.88 0.06 -7.00
N ALA A 60 -11.91 -1.26 -6.88
CA ALA A 60 -12.14 -1.95 -5.60
C ALA A 60 -11.04 -1.63 -4.58
N SER A 61 -9.78 -1.60 -5.01
CA SER A 61 -8.63 -1.26 -4.15
C SER A 61 -8.69 0.20 -3.67
N LEU A 62 -9.05 1.14 -4.53
CA LEU A 62 -9.25 2.55 -4.18
C LEU A 62 -10.40 2.72 -3.20
N PHE A 63 -11.52 2.05 -3.45
CA PHE A 63 -12.69 2.11 -2.57
C PHE A 63 -12.38 1.55 -1.18
N ALA A 64 -11.78 0.35 -1.12
CA ALA A 64 -11.40 -0.28 0.15
C ALA A 64 -10.35 0.54 0.91
N GLY A 65 -9.34 1.09 0.21
CA GLY A 65 -8.33 1.97 0.78
C GLY A 65 -8.93 3.27 1.32
N GLY A 66 -9.86 3.87 0.59
CA GLY A 66 -10.61 5.05 1.05
C GLY A 66 -11.41 4.77 2.32
N LEU A 67 -12.15 3.67 2.35
CA LEU A 67 -12.92 3.26 3.54
C LEU A 67 -12.00 2.97 4.74
N ALA A 68 -10.90 2.26 4.53
CA ALA A 68 -9.91 1.99 5.56
C ALA A 68 -9.26 3.29 6.09
N THR A 69 -8.99 4.25 5.21
CA THR A 69 -8.47 5.57 5.57
C THR A 69 -9.45 6.36 6.42
N LEU A 70 -10.75 6.32 6.08
CA LEU A 70 -11.79 6.95 6.89
C LEU A 70 -11.86 6.32 8.29
N LEU A 71 -11.85 4.99 8.39
CA LEU A 71 -11.82 4.28 9.67
C LEU A 71 -10.59 4.65 10.51
N GLN A 72 -9.42 4.73 9.85
CA GLN A 72 -8.16 5.10 10.49
C GLN A 72 -8.18 6.53 11.04
N THR A 73 -8.73 7.47 10.27
CA THR A 73 -8.73 8.90 10.59
C THR A 73 -9.82 9.27 11.59
N LEU A 74 -11.01 8.67 11.47
CA LEU A 74 -12.13 8.92 12.41
C LEU A 74 -11.86 8.34 13.80
N GLY A 75 -11.10 7.25 13.89
CA GLY A 75 -10.74 6.63 15.16
C GLY A 75 -11.96 6.05 15.89
N LEU A 76 -12.58 5.03 15.34
CA LEU A 76 -13.64 4.29 15.99
C LEU A 76 -13.09 3.50 17.18
N PRO A 77 -13.93 3.16 18.20
CA PRO A 77 -13.50 2.28 19.28
C PRO A 77 -12.87 1.00 18.74
N PHE A 78 -11.64 0.70 19.14
CA PHE A 78 -10.78 -0.41 18.69
C PHE A 78 -10.20 -0.31 17.28
N PHE A 79 -10.57 0.70 16.46
CA PHE A 79 -10.06 0.88 15.10
C PHE A 79 -9.62 2.32 14.88
N GLY A 80 -8.41 2.47 14.29
CA GLY A 80 -7.84 3.76 13.94
C GLY A 80 -7.15 4.47 15.10
N CYS A 81 -6.11 5.23 14.76
CA CYS A 81 -5.33 6.00 15.74
C CYS A 81 -5.58 7.53 15.64
N GLN A 82 -6.60 7.96 14.90
CA GLN A 82 -6.98 9.36 14.69
C GLN A 82 -5.85 10.19 14.03
N LEU A 83 -4.94 9.54 13.33
CA LEU A 83 -3.90 10.20 12.55
C LEU A 83 -4.26 10.18 11.07
N PRO A 84 -3.89 11.21 10.29
CA PRO A 84 -4.17 11.29 8.85
C PRO A 84 -3.24 10.35 8.06
N LEU A 85 -3.30 9.04 8.35
CA LEU A 85 -2.54 8.00 7.69
C LEU A 85 -3.41 7.37 6.61
N VAL A 86 -3.05 7.60 5.36
CA VAL A 86 -3.77 7.00 4.23
C VAL A 86 -3.48 5.51 4.16
N GLN A 87 -4.53 4.69 4.13
CA GLN A 87 -4.46 3.24 4.05
C GLN A 87 -4.58 2.79 2.60
N GLY A 88 -3.87 1.72 2.23
CA GLY A 88 -3.89 1.20 0.87
C GLY A 88 -3.33 -0.19 0.76
N VAL A 89 -3.07 -0.60 -0.48
CA VAL A 89 -2.49 -1.90 -0.80
C VAL A 89 -1.02 -1.98 -0.38
N SER A 90 -0.57 -3.17 0.01
CA SER A 90 0.82 -3.39 0.42
C SER A 90 1.67 -3.93 -0.72
N PHE A 91 2.84 -3.33 -0.93
CA PHE A 91 3.84 -3.84 -1.86
C PHE A 91 4.58 -5.08 -1.33
N SER A 92 4.57 -5.33 -0.03
CA SER A 92 5.31 -6.43 0.59
C SER A 92 4.88 -7.81 0.09
N GLY A 93 3.60 -7.97 -0.28
CA GLY A 93 3.05 -9.22 -0.81
C GLY A 93 3.14 -9.39 -2.33
N VAL A 94 3.53 -8.34 -3.08
CA VAL A 94 3.46 -8.36 -4.56
C VAL A 94 4.30 -9.48 -5.15
N ALA A 95 5.54 -9.64 -4.72
CA ALA A 95 6.43 -10.68 -5.22
C ALA A 95 5.85 -12.08 -5.00
N THR A 96 5.28 -12.34 -3.81
CA THR A 96 4.62 -13.61 -3.48
C THR A 96 3.38 -13.84 -4.32
N MET A 97 2.53 -12.81 -4.50
CA MET A 97 1.33 -12.90 -5.34
C MET A 97 1.67 -13.18 -6.79
N VAL A 98 2.70 -12.51 -7.34
CA VAL A 98 3.19 -12.78 -8.69
C VAL A 98 3.73 -14.20 -8.81
N ALA A 99 4.46 -14.71 -7.82
CA ALA A 99 4.96 -16.07 -7.80
C ALA A 99 3.81 -17.11 -7.79
N ILE A 100 2.74 -16.88 -7.03
CA ILE A 100 1.55 -17.74 -7.01
C ILE A 100 0.91 -17.83 -8.40
N VAL A 101 0.73 -16.69 -9.08
CA VAL A 101 0.19 -16.66 -10.45
C VAL A 101 1.10 -17.38 -11.42
N SER A 102 2.42 -17.14 -11.34
CA SER A 102 3.40 -17.70 -12.25
C SER A 102 3.61 -19.22 -12.07
N SER A 103 3.23 -19.78 -10.92
CA SER A 103 3.34 -21.22 -10.65
C SER A 103 2.31 -22.10 -11.39
N GLY A 104 1.38 -21.51 -12.15
CA GLY A 104 0.70 -22.17 -13.26
C GLY A 104 -0.45 -23.10 -12.88
N GLY A 105 -1.22 -22.82 -11.82
CA GLY A 105 -2.47 -23.54 -11.57
C GLY A 105 -3.67 -22.87 -12.24
N GLU A 106 -4.62 -23.65 -12.76
CA GLU A 106 -5.96 -23.14 -13.05
C GLU A 106 -6.51 -22.48 -11.79
N GLY A 107 -6.90 -21.19 -11.89
CA GLY A 107 -7.37 -20.44 -10.72
C GLY A 107 -6.30 -19.66 -9.96
N GLY A 108 -5.12 -19.40 -10.52
CA GLY A 108 -4.04 -18.65 -9.86
C GLY A 108 -4.48 -17.32 -9.26
N PHE A 109 -5.38 -16.58 -9.91
CA PHE A 109 -5.92 -15.32 -9.38
C PHE A 109 -6.86 -15.56 -8.18
N GLN A 110 -7.73 -16.57 -8.23
CA GLN A 110 -8.60 -16.96 -7.12
C GLN A 110 -7.79 -17.41 -5.91
N SER A 111 -6.69 -18.11 -6.14
CA SER A 111 -5.75 -18.53 -5.08
C SER A 111 -5.12 -17.32 -4.38
N ILE A 112 -4.78 -16.24 -5.12
CA ILE A 112 -4.31 -14.99 -4.54
C ILE A 112 -5.39 -14.37 -3.63
N LEU A 113 -6.63 -14.27 -4.12
CA LEU A 113 -7.72 -13.69 -3.33
C LEU A 113 -7.94 -14.49 -2.03
N GLY A 114 -7.95 -15.82 -2.11
CA GLY A 114 -8.04 -16.69 -0.94
C GLY A 114 -6.87 -16.51 0.03
N ALA A 115 -5.65 -16.44 -0.49
CA ALA A 115 -4.44 -16.22 0.32
C ALA A 115 -4.45 -14.87 1.01
N VAL A 116 -4.90 -13.79 0.33
CA VAL A 116 -5.00 -12.45 0.90
C VAL A 116 -6.05 -12.41 2.02
N ILE A 117 -7.20 -13.03 1.83
CA ILE A 117 -8.24 -13.13 2.87
C ILE A 117 -7.69 -13.89 4.08
N ALA A 118 -7.09 -15.05 3.86
CA ALA A 118 -6.51 -15.87 4.93
C ALA A 118 -5.40 -15.10 5.69
N ALA A 119 -4.48 -14.45 4.95
CA ALA A 119 -3.41 -13.65 5.54
C ALA A 119 -3.96 -12.46 6.34
N SER A 120 -5.05 -11.83 5.88
CA SER A 120 -5.69 -10.72 6.58
C SER A 120 -6.32 -11.18 7.90
N LEU A 121 -6.99 -12.33 7.92
CA LEU A 121 -7.57 -12.92 9.13
C LEU A 121 -6.48 -13.32 10.14
N ILE A 122 -5.42 -13.98 9.66
CA ILE A 122 -4.28 -14.34 10.50
C ILE A 122 -3.59 -13.08 11.03
N GLY A 123 -3.40 -12.06 10.17
CA GLY A 123 -2.83 -10.77 10.54
C GLY A 123 -3.63 -10.10 11.66
N LEU A 124 -4.95 -10.09 11.55
CA LEU A 124 -5.84 -9.52 12.57
C LEU A 124 -5.65 -10.21 13.94
N LEU A 125 -5.52 -11.54 13.94
CA LEU A 125 -5.28 -12.32 15.16
C LEU A 125 -3.88 -12.09 15.75
N ILE A 126 -2.87 -11.90 14.90
CA ILE A 126 -1.48 -11.73 15.32
C ILE A 126 -1.19 -10.29 15.75
N THR A 127 -1.91 -9.30 15.24
CA THR A 127 -1.67 -7.86 15.48
C THR A 127 -1.51 -7.50 16.97
N PRO A 128 -2.35 -7.95 17.90
CA PRO A 128 -2.19 -7.61 19.31
C PRO A 128 -0.88 -8.12 19.93
N VAL A 129 -0.40 -9.27 19.46
CA VAL A 129 0.86 -9.86 19.90
C VAL A 129 2.02 -9.12 19.25
N PHE A 130 1.93 -8.91 17.94
CA PHE A 130 2.96 -8.24 17.16
C PHE A 130 3.19 -6.79 17.63
N SER A 131 2.13 -6.06 17.97
CA SER A 131 2.23 -4.70 18.51
C SER A 131 3.07 -4.61 19.80
N ARG A 132 3.12 -5.66 20.61
CA ARG A 132 3.99 -5.73 21.79
C ARG A 132 5.44 -6.02 21.44
N ILE A 133 5.68 -6.68 20.33
CA ILE A 133 7.01 -7.07 19.87
C ILE A 133 7.68 -5.93 19.09
N THR A 134 6.91 -5.04 18.45
CA THR A 134 7.44 -3.92 17.65
C THR A 134 8.41 -3.03 18.41
N LYS A 135 8.25 -2.89 19.71
CA LYS A 135 9.19 -2.13 20.58
C LYS A 135 10.62 -2.67 20.56
N PHE A 136 10.83 -3.93 20.17
CA PHE A 136 12.14 -4.56 20.06
C PHE A 136 12.75 -4.41 18.66
N PHE A 137 12.00 -3.86 17.70
CA PHE A 137 12.48 -3.64 16.33
C PHE A 137 13.18 -2.27 16.26
N PRO A 138 14.51 -2.23 16.14
CA PRO A 138 15.22 -0.97 15.96
C PRO A 138 14.86 -0.38 14.56
N PRO A 139 14.96 0.96 14.40
CA PRO A 139 14.69 1.63 13.11
C PRO A 139 15.49 1.06 11.93
N LEU A 140 16.69 0.49 12.22
CA LEU A 140 17.52 -0.17 11.21
C LEU A 140 16.78 -1.34 10.53
N VAL A 141 16.07 -2.17 11.32
CA VAL A 141 15.29 -3.31 10.76
C VAL A 141 14.20 -2.81 9.83
N THR A 142 13.50 -1.75 10.22
CA THR A 142 12.47 -1.12 9.37
C THR A 142 13.09 -0.62 8.06
N GLY A 143 14.24 0.05 8.12
CA GLY A 143 14.97 0.51 6.94
C GLY A 143 15.38 -0.63 6.01
N ILE A 144 15.89 -1.74 6.56
CA ILE A 144 16.26 -2.93 5.79
C ILE A 144 15.04 -3.52 5.08
N VAL A 145 13.91 -3.66 5.79
CA VAL A 145 12.67 -4.21 5.21
C VAL A 145 12.18 -3.33 4.05
N ILE A 146 12.12 -2.02 4.22
CA ILE A 146 11.68 -1.09 3.17
C ILE A 146 12.61 -1.16 1.95
N THR A 147 13.93 -1.18 2.18
CA THR A 147 14.93 -1.30 1.11
C THR A 147 14.77 -2.63 0.37
N THR A 148 14.59 -3.73 1.06
CA THR A 148 14.38 -5.05 0.45
C THR A 148 13.13 -5.07 -0.40
N ILE A 149 12.00 -4.51 0.07
CA ILE A 149 10.77 -4.39 -0.72
C ILE A 149 11.04 -3.58 -1.99
N GLY A 150 11.73 -2.44 -1.90
CA GLY A 150 12.09 -1.62 -3.06
C GLY A 150 12.93 -2.39 -4.07
N LEU A 151 13.94 -3.12 -3.62
CA LEU A 151 14.81 -3.93 -4.49
C LEU A 151 14.04 -5.07 -5.17
N THR A 152 13.12 -5.73 -4.50
CA THR A 152 12.29 -6.80 -5.10
C THR A 152 11.35 -6.30 -6.18
N LEU A 153 11.01 -5.00 -6.20
CA LEU A 153 10.17 -4.37 -7.22
C LEU A 153 10.96 -3.82 -8.42
N MET A 154 12.28 -3.75 -8.35
CA MET A 154 13.11 -3.26 -9.46
C MET A 154 12.86 -3.99 -10.79
N PRO A 155 12.72 -5.33 -10.84
CA PRO A 155 12.41 -6.02 -12.09
C PRO A 155 11.07 -5.61 -12.70
N VAL A 156 10.07 -5.29 -11.87
CA VAL A 156 8.78 -4.79 -12.33
C VAL A 156 8.92 -3.40 -12.94
N ALA A 157 9.63 -2.51 -12.27
CA ALA A 157 9.92 -1.16 -12.77
C ALA A 157 10.69 -1.21 -14.11
N ALA A 158 11.68 -2.09 -14.20
CA ALA A 158 12.43 -2.29 -15.46
C ALA A 158 11.53 -2.76 -16.61
N ARG A 159 10.62 -3.70 -16.37
CA ARG A 159 9.65 -4.14 -17.38
C ARG A 159 8.73 -3.00 -17.84
N TRP A 160 8.27 -2.18 -16.95
CA TRP A 160 7.42 -1.03 -17.28
C TRP A 160 8.19 0.04 -18.07
N ALA A 161 9.45 0.30 -17.70
CA ALA A 161 10.31 1.20 -18.44
C ALA A 161 10.58 0.70 -19.88
N MET A 162 10.54 -0.61 -20.10
CA MET A 162 10.65 -1.24 -21.43
C MET A 162 9.28 -1.36 -22.15
N GLY A 163 8.24 -0.64 -21.71
CA GLY A 163 6.92 -0.67 -22.34
C GLY A 163 6.08 -1.94 -22.03
N GLY A 164 6.46 -2.73 -21.03
CA GLY A 164 5.70 -3.92 -20.61
C GLY A 164 5.87 -5.14 -21.51
N ASN A 165 6.53 -5.03 -22.66
CA ASN A 165 6.77 -6.11 -23.61
C ASN A 165 8.27 -6.39 -23.73
N SER A 166 8.74 -7.46 -23.09
CA SER A 166 10.16 -7.87 -23.12
C SER A 166 10.64 -8.38 -24.50
N HIS A 167 9.73 -8.58 -25.45
CA HIS A 167 10.00 -9.06 -26.82
C HIS A 167 9.75 -8.00 -27.88
N ALA A 168 9.48 -6.75 -27.50
CA ALA A 168 9.33 -5.68 -28.48
C ALA A 168 10.67 -5.44 -29.21
N PRO A 169 10.67 -5.46 -30.57
CA PRO A 169 11.90 -5.28 -31.34
C PRO A 169 12.52 -3.88 -31.18
N ASP A 170 11.75 -2.92 -30.66
CA ASP A 170 12.15 -1.51 -30.52
C ASP A 170 12.28 -1.10 -29.05
N LEU A 171 13.10 -1.84 -28.29
CA LEU A 171 13.44 -1.48 -26.88
C LEU A 171 14.39 -0.27 -26.83
N SER A 172 14.16 0.74 -27.65
CA SER A 172 14.91 1.98 -27.59
C SER A 172 14.31 2.89 -26.52
N LEU A 173 15.04 3.09 -25.43
CA LEU A 173 14.75 4.10 -24.40
C LEU A 173 14.74 5.54 -24.95
N ILE A 174 15.01 5.71 -26.26
CA ILE A 174 15.09 7.00 -26.95
C ILE A 174 13.71 7.53 -27.35
N HIS A 175 12.65 6.74 -27.23
CA HIS A 175 11.28 7.12 -27.62
C HIS A 175 10.35 7.43 -26.44
N ILE A 176 10.92 7.71 -25.25
CA ILE A 176 10.16 8.25 -24.11
C ILE A 176 10.35 9.76 -24.05
#